data_1672728ce092dd09ca7418fdbf830ba4
#
_entry.id   1672728ce092dd09ca7418fdbf830ba4
#
_cell.length_a   1.000
_cell.length_b   1.000
_cell.length_c   1.000
_cell.angle_alpha   90.00
_cell.angle_beta   90.00
_cell.angle_gamma   90.00
#
_symmetry.space_group_name_H-M   'P 1'
#
loop_
_entity.id
_entity.type
_entity.pdbx_description
1 polymer ?
#
loop_
_entity_poly.entity_id
_entity_poly.type
_entity_poly.pdbx_seq_one_letter_code
_entity_poly.pdbx_strand_id
1 'polypeptide(L)'
;MFDANVAKARTALEGISDEKIFQNWSLLASGNKLFSMPRIAVLRSFVMNHIIHHRAQLGVYLRLNDIAVPSIYGPSADEQM
;
A
#
# COMPACT_ATOMS: atom_id res chain seq x y z
N MET A 1 8.29 5.94 -15.22
CA MET A 1 8.13 4.60 -14.62
C MET A 1 7.02 4.57 -13.58
N PHE A 2 7.04 5.43 -12.59
CA PHE A 2 6.00 5.49 -11.54
C PHE A 2 4.61 5.75 -12.13
N ASP A 3 4.46 6.79 -12.96
CA ASP A 3 3.16 7.15 -13.53
C ASP A 3 2.61 6.06 -14.43
N ALA A 4 3.45 5.40 -15.22
CA ALA A 4 3.04 4.28 -16.05
C ALA A 4 2.55 3.09 -15.21
N ASN A 5 3.23 2.81 -14.09
CA ASN A 5 2.84 1.74 -13.17
C ASN A 5 1.52 2.07 -12.47
N VAL A 6 1.31 3.32 -12.07
CA VAL A 6 0.05 3.78 -11.47
C VAL A 6 -1.11 3.61 -12.46
N ALA A 7 -0.91 3.98 -13.73
CA ALA A 7 -1.93 3.83 -14.77
C ALA A 7 -2.30 2.36 -14.97
N LYS A 8 -1.31 1.47 -15.02
CA LYS A 8 -1.54 0.03 -15.16
C LYS A 8 -2.30 -0.54 -13.95
N ALA A 9 -1.91 -0.15 -12.75
CA ALA A 9 -2.56 -0.61 -11.52
C ALA A 9 -4.02 -0.13 -11.48
N ARG A 10 -4.27 1.12 -11.83
CA ARG A 10 -5.62 1.68 -11.85
C ARG A 10 -6.50 0.93 -12.86
N THR A 11 -5.99 0.69 -14.05
CA THR A 11 -6.74 -0.05 -15.09
C THR A 11 -7.08 -1.45 -14.61
N ALA A 12 -6.13 -2.16 -13.99
CA ALA A 12 -6.36 -3.49 -13.46
C ALA A 12 -7.42 -3.50 -12.35
N LEU A 13 -7.37 -2.52 -11.44
CA LEU A 13 -8.33 -2.43 -10.34
C LEU A 13 -9.73 -2.04 -10.81
N GLU A 14 -9.85 -1.14 -11.79
CA GLU A 14 -11.14 -0.74 -12.35
C GLU A 14 -11.82 -1.87 -13.10
N GLY A 15 -11.03 -2.74 -13.73
CA GLY A 15 -11.53 -3.86 -14.53
C GLY A 15 -11.74 -5.16 -13.76
N ILE A 16 -11.36 -5.23 -12.49
CA ILE A 16 -11.46 -6.48 -11.74
C ILE A 16 -12.91 -6.72 -11.29
N SER A 17 -13.39 -7.96 -11.50
CA SER A 17 -14.70 -8.38 -11.01
C SER A 17 -14.62 -8.80 -9.55
N ASP A 18 -15.77 -8.81 -8.85
CA ASP A 18 -15.84 -9.30 -7.48
C ASP A 18 -15.35 -10.74 -7.37
N GLU A 19 -15.68 -11.57 -8.34
CA GLU A 19 -15.24 -12.96 -8.39
C GLU A 19 -13.72 -13.06 -8.42
N LYS A 20 -13.06 -12.27 -9.26
CA LYS A 20 -11.61 -12.29 -9.38
C LYS A 20 -10.90 -11.78 -8.13
N ILE A 21 -11.43 -10.72 -7.50
CA ILE A 21 -10.79 -10.13 -6.33
C ILE A 21 -10.87 -11.05 -5.10
N PHE A 22 -11.84 -11.96 -5.08
CA PHE A 22 -11.96 -12.96 -4.01
C PHE A 22 -11.23 -14.26 -4.31
N GLN A 23 -10.64 -14.43 -5.50
CA GLN A 23 -9.82 -15.60 -5.80
C GLN A 23 -8.56 -15.62 -4.95
N ASN A 24 -8.13 -16.83 -4.61
CA ASN A 24 -6.91 -17.01 -3.81
C ASN A 24 -5.67 -16.66 -4.60
N TRP A 25 -4.72 -16.08 -3.90
CA TRP A 25 -3.38 -15.78 -4.38
C TRP A 25 -2.38 -16.43 -3.43
N SER A 26 -1.31 -16.97 -3.97
CA SER A 26 -0.30 -17.68 -3.18
C SER A 26 1.06 -17.04 -3.37
N LEU A 27 1.80 -16.89 -2.29
CA LEU A 27 3.20 -16.48 -2.32
C LEU A 27 4.07 -17.74 -2.29
N LEU A 28 4.95 -17.86 -3.27
CA LEU A 28 5.88 -18.97 -3.39
C LEU A 28 7.31 -18.48 -3.13
N ALA A 29 8.08 -19.28 -2.45
CA ALA A 29 9.52 -19.06 -2.27
C ALA A 29 10.25 -20.36 -2.59
N SER A 30 11.11 -20.33 -3.61
CA SER A 30 11.85 -21.50 -4.08
C SER A 30 10.93 -22.71 -4.35
N GLY A 31 9.77 -22.45 -4.94
CA GLY A 31 8.77 -23.48 -5.23
C GLY A 31 7.90 -23.89 -4.05
N ASN A 32 8.18 -23.42 -2.86
CA ASN A 32 7.39 -23.72 -1.66
C ASN A 32 6.35 -22.64 -1.39
N LYS A 33 5.12 -23.05 -1.13
CA LYS A 33 4.04 -22.15 -0.82
C LYS A 33 4.16 -21.64 0.61
N LEU A 34 4.35 -20.35 0.78
CA LEU A 34 4.44 -19.71 2.09
C LEU A 34 3.06 -19.45 2.69
N PHE A 35 2.16 -18.89 1.89
CA PHE A 35 0.77 -18.67 2.30
C PHE A 35 -0.13 -18.54 1.08
N SER A 36 -1.43 -18.65 1.33
CA SER A 36 -2.46 -18.40 0.33
C SER A 36 -3.61 -17.65 1.02
N MET A 37 -4.14 -16.65 0.35
CA MET A 37 -5.29 -15.88 0.84
C MET A 37 -6.02 -15.25 -0.34
N PRO A 38 -7.28 -14.82 -0.17
CA PRO A 38 -7.98 -14.09 -1.22
C PRO A 38 -7.21 -12.84 -1.65
N ARG A 39 -7.27 -12.50 -2.93
CA ARG A 39 -6.56 -11.33 -3.47
C ARG A 39 -6.90 -10.04 -2.73
N ILE A 40 -8.17 -9.87 -2.32
CA ILE A 40 -8.57 -8.68 -1.57
C ILE A 40 -7.84 -8.59 -0.22
N ALA A 41 -7.61 -9.70 0.45
CA ALA A 41 -6.85 -9.74 1.69
C ALA A 41 -5.37 -9.43 1.46
N VAL A 42 -4.80 -9.89 0.35
CA VAL A 42 -3.43 -9.55 -0.06
C VAL A 42 -3.30 -8.04 -0.29
N LEU A 43 -4.25 -7.47 -1.05
CA LEU A 43 -4.25 -6.03 -1.32
C LEU A 43 -4.34 -5.22 -0.02
N ARG A 44 -5.22 -5.62 0.90
CA ARG A 44 -5.40 -4.91 2.16
C ARG A 44 -4.18 -5.02 3.08
N SER A 45 -3.64 -6.22 3.26
CA SER A 45 -2.58 -6.47 4.24
C SER A 45 -1.18 -6.23 3.68
N PHE A 46 -0.84 -6.82 2.54
CA PHE A 46 0.51 -6.73 1.99
C PHE A 46 0.75 -5.49 1.14
N VAL A 47 -0.27 -4.95 0.50
CA VAL A 47 -0.11 -3.75 -0.33
C VAL A 47 -0.44 -2.49 0.47
N MET A 48 -1.68 -2.34 0.93
CA MET A 48 -2.12 -1.09 1.56
C MET A 48 -1.48 -0.86 2.92
N ASN A 49 -1.50 -1.85 3.80
CA ASN A 49 -0.88 -1.71 5.12
C ASN A 49 0.62 -1.51 5.01
N HIS A 50 1.27 -2.14 4.04
CA HIS A 50 2.69 -1.99 3.79
C HIS A 50 3.04 -0.56 3.34
N ILE A 51 2.23 0.02 2.45
CA ILE A 51 2.39 1.42 2.02
C ILE A 51 2.22 2.36 3.21
N ILE A 52 1.20 2.15 4.02
CA ILE A 52 0.93 2.95 5.22
C ILE A 52 2.11 2.89 6.18
N HIS A 53 2.68 1.69 6.38
CA HIS A 53 3.86 1.48 7.23
C HIS A 53 5.05 2.32 6.76
N HIS A 54 5.43 2.21 5.51
CA HIS A 54 6.58 2.95 4.98
C HIS A 54 6.32 4.45 4.88
N ARG A 55 5.10 4.86 4.59
CA ARG A 55 4.73 6.29 4.60
C ARG A 55 4.92 6.89 5.99
N ALA A 56 4.53 6.17 7.04
CA ALA A 56 4.75 6.62 8.41
C ALA A 56 6.24 6.75 8.75
N GLN A 57 7.06 5.83 8.27
CA GLN A 57 8.52 5.91 8.43
C GLN A 57 9.09 7.16 7.77
N LEU A 58 8.62 7.51 6.57
CA LEU A 58 9.05 8.74 5.90
C LEU A 58 8.69 9.98 6.72
N GLY A 59 7.51 9.99 7.35
CA GLY A 59 7.11 11.08 8.24
C GLY A 59 8.08 11.24 9.40
N VAL A 60 8.55 10.15 9.99
CA VAL A 60 9.55 10.17 11.07
C VAL A 60 10.87 10.77 10.57
N TYR A 61 11.34 10.37 9.38
CA TYR A 61 12.56 10.92 8.80
C TYR A 61 12.45 12.41 8.53
N LEU A 62 11.31 12.89 8.05
CA LEU A 62 11.07 14.31 7.87
C LEU A 62 11.19 15.05 9.20
N ARG A 63 10.59 14.52 10.27
CA ARG A 63 10.65 15.12 11.60
C ARG A 63 12.08 15.19 12.13
N LEU A 64 12.85 14.12 11.94
CA LEU A 64 14.26 14.06 12.37
C LEU A 64 15.15 15.06 11.65
N ASN A 65 14.76 15.49 10.45
CA ASN A 65 15.49 16.45 9.63
C ASN A 65 14.90 17.87 9.69
N ASP A 66 14.01 18.14 10.64
CA ASP A 66 13.33 19.43 10.80
C ASP A 66 12.56 19.88 9.55
N ILE A 67 12.06 18.94 8.77
CA ILE A 67 11.24 19.20 7.62
C ILE A 67 9.78 19.06 8.05
N ALA A 68 8.94 20.03 7.65
CA ALA A 68 7.52 20.01 8.00
C ALA A 68 6.85 18.72 7.52
N VAL A 69 6.08 18.08 8.40
CA VAL A 69 5.36 16.86 8.12
C VAL A 69 3.95 17.21 7.65
N PRO A 70 3.53 16.74 6.46
CA PRO A 70 2.17 17.02 6.00
C PRO A 70 1.11 16.27 6.82
N SER A 71 -0.10 16.78 6.82
CA SER A 71 -1.25 16.09 7.37
C SER A 71 -1.53 14.83 6.56
N ILE A 72 -1.68 13.69 7.23
CA ILE A 72 -1.99 12.42 6.58
C ILE A 72 -3.29 11.85 7.15
N TYR A 73 -3.34 11.69 8.47
CA TYR A 73 -4.52 11.16 9.15
C TYR A 73 -5.08 12.17 10.18
N GLY A 74 -4.79 13.40 9.99
CA GLY A 74 -5.14 14.50 10.87
C GLY A 74 -4.02 15.52 10.81
N PRO A 75 -4.19 16.69 11.41
CA PRO A 75 -3.15 17.70 11.35
C PRO A 75 -1.89 17.25 12.06
N SER A 76 -0.73 17.56 11.46
CA SER A 76 0.57 17.35 12.10
C SER A 76 0.86 18.50 13.07
N ALA A 77 1.95 18.39 13.82
CA ALA A 77 2.41 19.47 14.70
C ALA A 77 2.78 20.74 13.95
N ASP A 78 3.04 20.63 12.64
CA ASP A 78 3.44 21.75 11.78
C ASP A 78 2.24 22.45 11.12
N GLU A 79 1.02 21.95 11.34
CA GLU A 79 -0.19 22.46 10.69
C GLU A 79 -1.19 22.95 11.74
N GLN A 80 -1.90 24.02 11.41
CA GLN A 80 -2.99 24.52 12.24
C GLN A 80 -4.27 23.73 11.94
N MET A 81 -5.01 23.47 12.99
CA MET A 81 -6.33 22.84 12.86
C MET A 81 -7.37 23.83 12.38
#